data_221d124423c81adba896b1a08b96e53d
#
_entry.id   221d124423c81adba896b1a08b96e53d
#
_cell.length_a   1.000
_cell.length_b   1.000
_cell.length_c   1.000
_cell.angle_alpha   90.00
_cell.angle_beta   90.00
_cell.angle_gamma   90.00
#
_symmetry.space_group_name_H-M   'P 1'
#
loop_
_entity.id
_entity.type
_entity.pdbx_description
1 polymer ?
#
loop_
_entity_poly.entity_id
_entity_poly.type
_entity_poly.pdbx_seq_one_letter_code
_entity_poly.pdbx_strand_id
1 'polypeptide(L)'
;SGSHERYKSSERLAWEKEYDCIVQFKKWILSNENATGKPICTLADLETIEIDSKNEVKRLAKLAWTEFLNPIKESLNECNLHLKNIASKSSKKSEILQIVNDLEKIREPIKKDVFSSFRKTLLISRGEKSNEKLAAIQWFKAQQETEFDNYNSNLYTETNYSALKVKPLDVVFSNNKVDGRVILKNNFQKLFSQFPELLTFGEDTGIIGGVNQVMEGMQDEFGELRVFDTGIRETTIIGQGIGMALRGLRPIAEIQYLDYLLYCIQIMSDDLATLAYRTKGTQKCPLIVRTRGHRLEGIWHAGSPLGGIINLL
;
A
#
# COMPACT_ATOMS: atom_id res chain seq x y z
N SER A 1 2.15 -13.55 17.88
CA SER A 1 2.96 -12.44 18.40
C SER A 1 4.20 -12.99 19.08
N GLY A 2 5.36 -12.33 18.97
CA GLY A 2 6.64 -12.81 19.48
C GLY A 2 6.82 -12.81 21.00
N SER A 3 5.74 -12.90 21.78
CA SER A 3 5.82 -12.90 23.25
C SER A 3 4.71 -13.73 23.89
N HIS A 4 4.13 -14.65 23.14
CA HIS A 4 3.04 -15.48 23.65
C HIS A 4 3.50 -16.46 24.74
N GLU A 5 4.78 -16.81 24.77
CA GLU A 5 5.39 -17.62 25.82
C GLU A 5 5.29 -16.97 27.23
N ARG A 6 5.07 -15.65 27.29
CA ARG A 6 4.97 -14.92 28.56
C ARG A 6 3.66 -15.12 29.30
N TYR A 7 2.61 -15.56 28.59
CA TYR A 7 1.26 -15.68 29.15
C TYR A 7 0.57 -17.01 28.88
N LYS A 8 1.12 -17.86 28.01
CA LYS A 8 0.57 -19.18 27.74
C LYS A 8 1.26 -20.23 28.61
N SER A 9 0.51 -21.23 29.03
CA SER A 9 1.10 -22.37 29.76
C SER A 9 1.95 -23.24 28.84
N SER A 10 2.85 -24.02 29.44
CA SER A 10 3.70 -24.99 28.72
C SER A 10 2.88 -26.01 27.93
N GLU A 11 1.77 -26.47 28.51
CA GLU A 11 0.85 -27.41 27.87
C GLU A 11 0.18 -26.77 26.64
N ARG A 12 -0.22 -25.50 26.73
CA ARG A 12 -0.78 -24.77 25.60
C ARG A 12 0.22 -24.59 24.49
N LEU A 13 1.47 -24.25 24.80
CA LEU A 13 2.53 -24.10 23.81
C LEU A 13 2.88 -25.43 23.14
N ALA A 14 2.91 -26.53 23.90
CA ALA A 14 3.10 -27.86 23.35
C ALA A 14 1.97 -28.27 22.39
N TRP A 15 0.73 -28.01 22.79
CA TRP A 15 -0.43 -28.24 21.95
C TRP A 15 -0.38 -27.40 20.64
N GLU A 16 -0.06 -26.12 20.73
CA GLU A 16 0.08 -25.28 19.53
C GLU A 16 1.17 -25.75 18.58
N LYS A 17 2.27 -26.27 19.12
CA LYS A 17 3.35 -26.86 18.32
C LYS A 17 2.93 -28.18 17.65
N GLU A 18 2.16 -29.01 18.35
CA GLU A 18 1.63 -30.25 17.79
C GLU A 18 0.60 -29.99 16.69
N TYR A 19 -0.30 -29.04 16.93
CA TYR A 19 -1.39 -28.68 16.01
C TYR A 19 -1.04 -27.49 15.09
N ASP A 20 0.26 -27.19 14.93
CA ASP A 20 0.71 -26.26 13.90
C ASP A 20 0.21 -26.70 12.53
N CYS A 21 -0.32 -25.76 11.74
CA CYS A 21 -0.98 -26.07 10.47
C CYS A 21 -0.03 -26.73 9.47
N ILE A 22 1.26 -26.37 9.47
CA ILE A 22 2.27 -26.97 8.58
C ILE A 22 2.56 -28.38 9.00
N VAL A 23 2.69 -28.64 10.32
CA VAL A 23 2.90 -29.98 10.87
C VAL A 23 1.72 -30.89 10.55
N GLN A 24 0.49 -30.42 10.73
CA GLN A 24 -0.71 -31.20 10.42
C GLN A 24 -0.87 -31.41 8.92
N PHE A 25 -0.55 -30.42 8.09
CA PHE A 25 -0.58 -30.56 6.64
C PHE A 25 0.47 -31.56 6.12
N LYS A 26 1.68 -31.54 6.68
CA LYS A 26 2.69 -32.56 6.40
C LYS A 26 2.19 -33.97 6.71
N LYS A 27 1.56 -34.18 7.87
CA LYS A 27 0.95 -35.48 8.24
C LYS A 27 -0.13 -35.89 7.24
N TRP A 28 -0.99 -34.95 6.85
CA TRP A 28 -2.05 -35.18 5.88
C TRP A 28 -1.50 -35.59 4.52
N ILE A 29 -0.49 -34.91 3.98
CA ILE A 29 0.15 -35.24 2.70
C ILE A 29 0.71 -36.68 2.74
N LEU A 30 1.36 -37.08 3.83
CA LEU A 30 1.97 -38.39 3.98
C LEU A 30 0.94 -39.51 4.16
N SER A 31 -0.26 -39.21 4.66
CA SER A 31 -1.35 -40.14 4.91
C SER A 31 -2.37 -40.28 3.79
N ASN A 32 -2.27 -39.42 2.75
CA ASN A 32 -3.24 -39.42 1.66
C ASN A 32 -2.60 -39.79 0.31
N GLU A 33 -3.43 -40.30 -0.58
CA GLU A 33 -3.09 -40.64 -1.94
C GLU A 33 -3.61 -39.61 -2.92
N ASN A 34 -2.97 -39.48 -4.07
CA ASN A 34 -3.42 -38.68 -5.18
C ASN A 34 -4.59 -39.35 -5.94
N ALA A 35 -5.14 -38.71 -6.93
CA ALA A 35 -6.27 -39.20 -7.75
C ALA A 35 -5.98 -40.52 -8.46
N THR A 36 -4.72 -40.99 -8.53
CA THR A 36 -4.31 -42.26 -9.15
C THR A 36 -4.03 -43.36 -8.15
N GLY A 37 -4.31 -43.15 -6.85
CA GLY A 37 -4.06 -44.12 -5.78
C GLY A 37 -2.59 -44.26 -5.41
N LYS A 38 -1.74 -43.28 -5.70
CA LYS A 38 -0.33 -43.24 -5.30
C LYS A 38 -0.12 -42.23 -4.18
N PRO A 39 0.84 -42.45 -3.26
CA PRO A 39 1.22 -41.44 -2.28
C PRO A 39 1.46 -40.09 -2.94
N ILE A 40 1.00 -38.99 -2.32
CA ILE A 40 1.19 -37.65 -2.85
C ILE A 40 2.68 -37.33 -2.97
N CYS A 41 3.46 -37.64 -1.91
CA CYS A 41 4.92 -37.61 -1.92
C CYS A 41 5.47 -38.44 -0.75
N THR A 42 6.78 -38.65 -0.72
CA THR A 42 7.47 -39.35 0.37
C THR A 42 7.94 -38.36 1.46
N LEU A 43 8.28 -38.89 2.62
CA LEU A 43 8.89 -38.06 3.68
C LEU A 43 10.22 -37.47 3.22
N ALA A 44 11.02 -38.18 2.47
CA ALA A 44 12.30 -37.71 1.92
C ALA A 44 12.11 -36.55 0.95
N ASP A 45 11.05 -36.59 0.12
CA ASP A 45 10.73 -35.49 -0.78
C ASP A 45 10.37 -34.21 0.01
N LEU A 46 9.56 -34.33 1.06
CA LEU A 46 9.19 -33.21 1.91
C LEU A 46 10.39 -32.64 2.67
N GLU A 47 11.28 -33.48 3.17
CA GLU A 47 12.51 -33.03 3.84
C GLU A 47 13.45 -32.30 2.87
N THR A 48 13.58 -32.83 1.65
CA THR A 48 14.36 -32.16 0.60
C THR A 48 13.77 -30.77 0.26
N ILE A 49 12.47 -30.69 0.01
CA ILE A 49 11.77 -29.42 -0.25
C ILE A 49 11.96 -28.43 0.90
N GLU A 50 11.87 -28.90 2.14
CA GLU A 50 12.03 -28.04 3.33
C GLU A 50 13.45 -27.47 3.44
N ILE A 51 14.47 -28.32 3.20
CA ILE A 51 15.89 -27.91 3.22
C ILE A 51 16.16 -26.91 2.08
N ASP A 52 15.75 -27.23 0.87
CA ASP A 52 15.97 -26.40 -0.31
C ASP A 52 15.28 -25.05 -0.18
N SER A 53 14.03 -25.03 0.29
CA SER A 53 13.29 -23.81 0.55
C SER A 53 13.96 -22.94 1.60
N LYS A 54 14.44 -23.52 2.71
CA LYS A 54 15.19 -22.77 3.74
C LYS A 54 16.49 -22.17 3.20
N ASN A 55 17.22 -22.92 2.38
CA ASN A 55 18.45 -22.44 1.77
C ASN A 55 18.18 -21.34 0.76
N GLU A 56 17.14 -21.49 -0.06
CA GLU A 56 16.76 -20.49 -1.05
C GLU A 56 16.29 -19.18 -0.38
N VAL A 57 15.47 -19.24 0.67
CA VAL A 57 15.06 -18.06 1.45
C VAL A 57 16.28 -17.34 2.02
N LYS A 58 17.25 -18.05 2.57
CA LYS A 58 18.50 -17.44 3.08
C LYS A 58 19.31 -16.79 1.97
N ARG A 59 19.40 -17.44 0.81
CA ARG A 59 20.10 -16.91 -0.36
C ARG A 59 19.42 -15.62 -0.86
N LEU A 60 18.09 -15.65 -1.02
CA LEU A 60 17.31 -14.51 -1.48
C LEU A 60 17.34 -13.34 -0.49
N ALA A 61 17.27 -13.61 0.80
CA ALA A 61 17.40 -12.57 1.83
C ALA A 61 18.76 -11.86 1.75
N LYS A 62 19.84 -12.63 1.58
CA LYS A 62 21.20 -12.08 1.40
C LYS A 62 21.32 -11.27 0.11
N LEU A 63 20.75 -11.77 -0.98
CA LEU A 63 20.75 -11.06 -2.27
C LEU A 63 20.00 -9.74 -2.16
N ALA A 64 18.77 -9.76 -1.66
CA ALA A 64 17.95 -8.57 -1.49
C ALA A 64 18.63 -7.51 -0.61
N TRP A 65 19.29 -7.94 0.48
CA TRP A 65 20.06 -7.03 1.32
C TRP A 65 21.26 -6.41 0.60
N THR A 66 21.96 -7.22 -0.18
CA THR A 66 23.11 -6.75 -0.99
C THR A 66 22.65 -5.74 -2.05
N GLU A 67 21.59 -6.05 -2.79
CA GLU A 67 21.02 -5.16 -3.81
C GLU A 67 20.52 -3.85 -3.20
N PHE A 68 19.93 -3.90 -2.01
CA PHE A 68 19.52 -2.71 -1.27
C PHE A 68 20.70 -1.84 -0.86
N LEU A 69 21.81 -2.44 -0.40
CA LEU A 69 22.99 -1.70 0.07
C LEU A 69 23.87 -1.15 -1.05
N ASN A 70 23.93 -1.81 -2.19
CA ASN A 70 24.87 -1.44 -3.27
C ASN A 70 24.73 0.02 -3.72
N PRO A 71 23.54 0.54 -4.06
CA PRO A 71 23.39 1.95 -4.46
C PRO A 71 23.78 2.93 -3.35
N ILE A 72 23.61 2.54 -2.08
CA ILE A 72 23.99 3.37 -0.93
C ILE A 72 25.52 3.41 -0.81
N LYS A 73 26.20 2.27 -0.99
CA LYS A 73 27.67 2.19 -0.98
C LYS A 73 28.30 2.94 -2.15
N GLU A 74 27.70 2.87 -3.33
CA GLU A 74 28.13 3.68 -4.49
C GLU A 74 28.05 5.18 -4.16
N SER A 75 26.92 5.64 -3.65
CA SER A 75 26.72 7.02 -3.21
C SER A 75 27.69 7.43 -2.09
N LEU A 76 28.03 6.51 -1.17
CA LEU A 76 29.03 6.72 -0.12
C LEU A 76 30.42 6.92 -0.74
N ASN A 77 30.82 6.09 -1.69
CA ASN A 77 32.11 6.17 -2.35
C ASN A 77 32.26 7.49 -3.13
N GLU A 78 31.23 7.89 -3.88
CA GLU A 78 31.18 9.18 -4.56
C GLU A 78 31.28 10.35 -3.58
N CYS A 79 30.50 10.30 -2.49
CA CYS A 79 30.57 11.30 -1.42
C CYS A 79 31.99 11.43 -0.89
N ASN A 80 32.63 10.31 -0.51
CA ASN A 80 33.98 10.30 0.00
C ASN A 80 35.02 10.90 -0.98
N LEU A 81 34.85 10.62 -2.28
CA LEU A 81 35.69 11.25 -3.30
C LEU A 81 35.52 12.76 -3.30
N HIS A 82 34.30 13.27 -3.27
CA HIS A 82 34.02 14.70 -3.18
C HIS A 82 34.59 15.33 -1.90
N LEU A 83 34.38 14.67 -0.76
CA LEU A 83 34.92 15.16 0.53
C LEU A 83 36.43 15.21 0.54
N LYS A 84 37.14 14.20 0.01
CA LYS A 84 38.62 14.19 -0.17
C LYS A 84 39.07 15.32 -1.07
N ASN A 85 38.38 15.60 -2.17
CA ASN A 85 38.68 16.69 -3.09
C ASN A 85 38.50 18.06 -2.39
N ILE A 86 37.42 18.27 -1.63
CA ILE A 86 37.26 19.49 -0.81
C ILE A 86 38.39 19.60 0.21
N ALA A 87 38.72 18.53 0.92
CA ALA A 87 39.81 18.51 1.90
C ALA A 87 41.19 18.95 1.30
N SER A 88 41.44 18.60 0.04
CA SER A 88 42.70 18.97 -0.63
C SER A 88 42.88 20.48 -0.81
N LYS A 89 41.80 21.26 -0.80
CA LYS A 89 41.76 22.71 -1.00
C LYS A 89 41.33 23.51 0.23
N SER A 90 41.00 22.81 1.34
CA SER A 90 40.47 23.42 2.55
C SER A 90 41.51 23.60 3.63
N SER A 91 41.45 24.70 4.35
CA SER A 91 42.24 24.91 5.58
C SER A 91 41.81 23.91 6.70
N LYS A 92 40.66 23.31 6.57
CA LYS A 92 40.03 22.32 7.49
C LYS A 92 40.26 20.87 7.06
N LYS A 93 41.36 20.60 6.33
CA LYS A 93 41.66 19.29 5.75
C LYS A 93 41.55 18.14 6.75
N SER A 94 42.15 18.27 7.94
CA SER A 94 42.16 17.20 8.94
C SER A 94 40.76 16.88 9.47
N GLU A 95 39.93 17.91 9.71
CA GLU A 95 38.56 17.75 10.19
C GLU A 95 37.67 17.06 9.15
N ILE A 96 37.85 17.42 7.85
CA ILE A 96 37.09 16.81 6.76
C ILE A 96 37.53 15.35 6.54
N LEU A 97 38.84 15.06 6.60
CA LEU A 97 39.32 13.68 6.49
C LEU A 97 38.86 12.79 7.67
N GLN A 98 38.67 13.37 8.84
CA GLN A 98 38.06 12.63 9.95
C GLN A 98 36.61 12.22 9.63
N ILE A 99 35.81 13.12 9.04
CA ILE A 99 34.43 12.78 8.59
C ILE A 99 34.45 11.65 7.57
N VAL A 100 35.36 11.68 6.61
CA VAL A 100 35.54 10.60 5.61
C VAL A 100 35.84 9.27 6.33
N ASN A 101 36.78 9.28 7.26
CA ASN A 101 37.19 8.09 7.99
C ASN A 101 36.07 7.51 8.85
N ASP A 102 35.26 8.37 9.46
CA ASP A 102 34.11 7.95 10.26
C ASP A 102 33.01 7.35 9.36
N LEU A 103 32.77 7.93 8.17
CA LEU A 103 31.80 7.42 7.21
C LEU A 103 32.24 6.06 6.62
N GLU A 104 33.53 5.87 6.32
CA GLU A 104 34.10 4.61 5.82
C GLU A 104 34.00 3.44 6.84
N LYS A 105 33.96 3.74 8.14
CA LYS A 105 33.81 2.73 9.19
C LYS A 105 32.39 2.18 9.35
N ILE A 106 31.40 2.83 8.77
CA ILE A 106 30.00 2.38 8.90
C ILE A 106 29.83 1.11 8.07
N ARG A 107 29.58 0.00 8.74
CA ARG A 107 29.44 -1.33 8.09
C ARG A 107 28.21 -1.43 7.21
N GLU A 108 27.09 -0.88 7.66
CA GLU A 108 25.80 -0.87 6.98
C GLU A 108 25.31 0.58 6.87
N PRO A 109 25.83 1.36 5.91
CA PRO A 109 25.48 2.76 5.77
C PRO A 109 24.04 2.92 5.26
N ILE A 110 23.42 4.00 5.67
CA ILE A 110 22.16 4.47 5.12
C ILE A 110 22.34 5.84 4.45
N LYS A 111 21.44 6.26 3.59
CA LYS A 111 21.52 7.56 2.89
C LYS A 111 21.67 8.74 3.83
N LYS A 112 21.08 8.66 5.02
CA LYS A 112 21.25 9.68 6.08
C LYS A 112 22.71 9.88 6.44
N ASP A 113 23.51 8.82 6.56
CA ASP A 113 24.91 8.90 6.95
C ASP A 113 25.71 9.66 5.89
N VAL A 114 25.49 9.33 4.61
CA VAL A 114 26.10 10.01 3.46
C VAL A 114 25.75 11.50 3.46
N PHE A 115 24.46 11.82 3.52
CA PHE A 115 23.99 13.21 3.46
C PHE A 115 24.39 14.04 4.68
N SER A 116 24.39 13.42 5.86
CA SER A 116 24.84 14.07 7.09
C SER A 116 26.32 14.42 7.06
N SER A 117 27.16 13.49 6.58
CA SER A 117 28.61 13.70 6.43
C SER A 117 28.92 14.79 5.42
N PHE A 118 28.21 14.81 4.29
CA PHE A 118 28.34 15.88 3.31
C PHE A 118 27.98 17.25 3.89
N ARG A 119 26.83 17.36 4.56
CA ARG A 119 26.37 18.62 5.20
C ARG A 119 27.34 19.10 6.28
N LYS A 120 27.88 18.18 7.11
CA LYS A 120 28.91 18.52 8.09
C LYS A 120 30.15 19.13 7.43
N THR A 121 30.61 18.56 6.31
CA THR A 121 31.75 19.08 5.55
C THR A 121 31.46 20.49 5.01
N LEU A 122 30.28 20.74 4.48
CA LEU A 122 29.89 22.08 4.02
C LEU A 122 29.88 23.11 5.14
N LEU A 123 29.43 22.71 6.35
CA LEU A 123 29.42 23.58 7.53
C LEU A 123 30.86 23.92 7.99
N ILE A 124 31.74 22.93 8.09
CA ILE A 124 33.13 23.12 8.50
C ILE A 124 33.89 24.01 7.51
N SER A 125 33.65 23.82 6.21
CA SER A 125 34.28 24.61 5.15
C SER A 125 33.49 25.87 4.78
N ARG A 126 32.59 26.35 5.65
CA ARG A 126 31.76 27.53 5.40
C ARG A 126 32.66 28.75 5.15
N GLY A 127 32.39 29.46 4.05
CA GLY A 127 33.20 30.64 3.64
C GLY A 127 34.36 30.32 2.68
N GLU A 128 34.80 29.07 2.60
CA GLU A 128 35.79 28.66 1.62
C GLU A 128 35.14 28.45 0.23
N LYS A 129 35.84 28.88 -0.81
CA LYS A 129 35.38 28.77 -2.21
C LYS A 129 36.41 27.95 -3.00
N SER A 130 35.98 26.89 -3.66
CA SER A 130 36.82 26.13 -4.61
C SER A 130 35.91 25.47 -5.66
N ASN A 131 36.51 25.13 -6.80
CA ASN A 131 35.79 24.41 -7.86
C ASN A 131 35.38 23.01 -7.40
N GLU A 132 36.21 22.36 -6.61
CA GLU A 132 35.94 21.05 -6.02
C GLU A 132 34.68 21.09 -5.12
N LYS A 133 34.54 22.16 -4.33
CA LYS A 133 33.36 22.36 -3.49
C LYS A 133 32.11 22.64 -4.33
N LEU A 134 32.22 23.42 -5.39
CA LEU A 134 31.11 23.67 -6.31
C LEU A 134 30.65 22.38 -7.00
N ALA A 135 31.56 21.57 -7.51
CA ALA A 135 31.27 20.29 -8.12
C ALA A 135 30.58 19.32 -7.11
N ALA A 136 31.08 19.28 -5.88
CA ALA A 136 30.50 18.49 -4.83
C ALA A 136 29.04 18.93 -4.47
N ILE A 137 28.77 20.22 -4.44
CA ILE A 137 27.43 20.77 -4.21
C ILE A 137 26.49 20.40 -5.37
N GLN A 138 26.96 20.44 -6.62
CA GLN A 138 26.16 20.01 -7.77
C GLN A 138 25.81 18.52 -7.69
N TRP A 139 26.78 17.67 -7.38
CA TRP A 139 26.55 16.25 -7.12
C TRP A 139 25.52 16.02 -6.03
N PHE A 140 25.65 16.72 -4.90
CA PHE A 140 24.72 16.57 -3.78
C PHE A 140 23.28 16.98 -4.15
N LYS A 141 23.11 18.04 -4.93
CA LYS A 141 21.79 18.45 -5.44
C LYS A 141 21.19 17.37 -6.33
N ALA A 142 21.97 16.81 -7.27
CA ALA A 142 21.50 15.72 -8.11
C ALA A 142 21.10 14.48 -7.30
N GLN A 143 21.87 14.12 -6.27
CA GLN A 143 21.49 13.06 -5.33
C GLN A 143 20.18 13.36 -4.59
N GLN A 144 19.96 14.61 -4.17
CA GLN A 144 18.72 15.00 -3.51
C GLN A 144 17.50 14.89 -4.44
N GLU A 145 17.64 15.26 -5.71
CA GLU A 145 16.58 15.11 -6.72
C GLU A 145 16.22 13.63 -6.95
N THR A 146 17.24 12.78 -7.14
CA THR A 146 17.02 11.33 -7.27
C THR A 146 16.36 10.73 -6.04
N GLU A 147 16.81 11.12 -4.83
CA GLU A 147 16.24 10.60 -3.59
C GLU A 147 14.83 11.18 -3.32
N PHE A 148 14.55 12.39 -3.80
CA PHE A 148 13.19 12.92 -3.73
C PHE A 148 12.21 12.01 -4.48
N ASP A 149 12.55 11.59 -5.69
CA ASP A 149 11.71 10.68 -6.47
C ASP A 149 11.58 9.30 -5.80
N ASN A 150 12.67 8.79 -5.23
CA ASN A 150 12.68 7.49 -4.54
C ASN A 150 11.83 7.48 -3.25
N TYR A 151 11.81 8.59 -2.50
CA TYR A 151 11.13 8.69 -1.21
C TYR A 151 9.84 9.50 -1.27
N ASN A 152 9.57 10.17 -2.38
CA ASN A 152 8.27 10.75 -2.63
C ASN A 152 7.30 9.63 -3.02
N SER A 153 6.25 9.48 -2.26
CA SER A 153 5.25 8.44 -2.50
C SER A 153 4.38 8.67 -3.74
N ASN A 154 4.62 9.72 -4.52
CA ASN A 154 3.73 10.18 -5.60
C ASN A 154 2.25 10.40 -5.17
N LEU A 155 2.01 10.47 -3.86
CA LEU A 155 0.68 10.69 -3.30
C LEU A 155 0.29 12.17 -3.29
N TYR A 156 1.27 13.03 -3.27
CA TYR A 156 1.09 14.48 -3.31
C TYR A 156 1.33 14.95 -4.74
N THR A 157 0.50 15.04 -5.41
CA THR A 157 -0.44 15.62 -6.33
C THR A 157 0.08 16.72 -7.23
N GLU A 158 1.40 16.91 -7.33
CA GLU A 158 1.99 17.78 -8.36
C GLU A 158 2.21 17.04 -9.69
N THR A 159 2.05 15.71 -9.70
CA THR A 159 2.16 14.88 -10.89
C THR A 159 0.90 14.98 -11.76
N ASN A 160 0.99 14.52 -13.00
CA ASN A 160 -0.15 14.45 -13.92
C ASN A 160 -1.27 13.51 -13.46
N TYR A 161 -0.99 12.68 -12.45
CA TYR A 161 -1.96 11.76 -11.83
C TYR A 161 -2.74 12.38 -10.67
N SER A 162 -2.49 13.66 -10.37
CA SER A 162 -3.23 14.39 -9.33
C SER A 162 -4.72 14.48 -9.66
N ALA A 163 -5.57 14.14 -8.71
CA ALA A 163 -7.01 14.35 -8.84
C ALA A 163 -7.35 15.83 -9.13
N LEU A 164 -6.53 16.77 -8.68
CA LEU A 164 -6.70 18.21 -8.93
C LEU A 164 -6.42 18.60 -10.39
N LYS A 165 -5.74 17.75 -11.16
CA LYS A 165 -5.47 17.97 -12.59
C LYS A 165 -6.52 17.37 -13.52
N VAL A 166 -7.44 16.59 -12.98
CA VAL A 166 -8.58 16.06 -13.73
C VAL A 166 -9.52 17.21 -14.05
N LYS A 167 -9.62 17.54 -15.33
CA LYS A 167 -10.56 18.59 -15.76
C LYS A 167 -11.99 18.05 -15.65
N PRO A 168 -12.88 18.76 -14.99
CA PRO A 168 -14.30 18.42 -14.99
C PRO A 168 -14.84 18.48 -16.43
N LEU A 169 -15.76 17.59 -16.76
CA LEU A 169 -16.48 17.67 -18.01
C LEU A 169 -17.46 18.86 -17.95
N ASP A 170 -17.65 19.53 -19.10
CA ASP A 170 -18.66 20.57 -19.21
C ASP A 170 -20.06 19.95 -19.02
N VAL A 171 -20.80 20.53 -18.09
CA VAL A 171 -22.16 20.06 -17.78
C VAL A 171 -23.15 20.78 -18.70
N VAL A 172 -23.86 20.01 -19.51
CA VAL A 172 -24.94 20.53 -20.34
C VAL A 172 -26.27 20.35 -19.59
N PHE A 173 -26.87 21.45 -19.19
CA PHE A 173 -28.18 21.44 -18.56
C PHE A 173 -29.29 21.39 -19.60
N SER A 174 -30.28 20.52 -19.39
CA SER A 174 -31.51 20.50 -20.15
C SER A 174 -32.65 21.10 -19.34
N ASN A 175 -33.68 21.61 -20.03
CA ASN A 175 -34.90 22.10 -19.38
C ASN A 175 -35.80 20.96 -18.87
N ASN A 176 -35.48 19.72 -19.18
CA ASN A 176 -36.22 18.57 -18.75
C ASN A 176 -35.84 18.22 -17.30
N LYS A 177 -36.74 18.44 -16.36
CA LYS A 177 -36.56 18.12 -14.96
C LYS A 177 -36.96 16.65 -14.72
N VAL A 178 -35.99 15.88 -14.26
CA VAL A 178 -36.18 14.46 -13.88
C VAL A 178 -35.65 14.24 -12.47
N ASP A 179 -36.14 13.18 -11.83
CA ASP A 179 -35.63 12.75 -10.52
C ASP A 179 -34.14 12.42 -10.61
N GLY A 180 -33.35 12.89 -9.64
CA GLY A 180 -31.91 12.61 -9.57
C GLY A 180 -31.58 11.11 -9.54
N ARG A 181 -32.46 10.29 -8.98
CA ARG A 181 -32.37 8.84 -9.02
C ARG A 181 -32.30 8.29 -10.46
N VAL A 182 -33.14 8.82 -11.37
CA VAL A 182 -33.18 8.41 -12.77
C VAL A 182 -31.88 8.76 -13.49
N ILE A 183 -31.34 9.96 -13.20
CA ILE A 183 -30.05 10.38 -13.78
C ILE A 183 -28.92 9.44 -13.34
N LEU A 184 -28.84 9.14 -12.04
CA LEU A 184 -27.84 8.24 -11.49
C LEU A 184 -27.96 6.83 -12.08
N LYS A 185 -29.18 6.27 -12.13
CA LYS A 185 -29.43 4.95 -12.71
C LYS A 185 -28.94 4.87 -14.15
N ASN A 186 -29.33 5.82 -14.99
CA ASN A 186 -28.94 5.87 -16.40
C ASN A 186 -27.41 6.00 -16.57
N ASN A 187 -26.74 6.77 -15.71
CA ASN A 187 -25.29 6.87 -15.73
C ASN A 187 -24.61 5.58 -15.33
N PHE A 188 -25.06 4.92 -14.28
CA PHE A 188 -24.49 3.63 -13.85
C PHE A 188 -24.72 2.56 -14.93
N GLN A 189 -25.91 2.46 -15.51
CA GLN A 189 -26.21 1.54 -16.58
C GLN A 189 -25.24 1.72 -17.77
N LYS A 190 -24.98 2.96 -18.16
CA LYS A 190 -24.02 3.29 -19.21
C LYS A 190 -22.59 2.91 -18.83
N LEU A 191 -22.16 3.20 -17.60
CA LEU A 191 -20.83 2.85 -17.10
C LEU A 191 -20.62 1.33 -17.05
N PHE A 192 -21.61 0.58 -16.56
CA PHE A 192 -21.55 -0.87 -16.51
C PHE A 192 -21.50 -1.52 -17.89
N SER A 193 -22.15 -0.91 -18.89
CA SER A 193 -22.05 -1.36 -20.28
C SER A 193 -20.68 -1.08 -20.90
N GLN A 194 -20.00 -0.01 -20.47
CA GLN A 194 -18.70 0.39 -21.01
C GLN A 194 -17.51 -0.29 -20.34
N PHE A 195 -17.62 -0.59 -19.02
CA PHE A 195 -16.54 -1.10 -18.21
C PHE A 195 -16.90 -2.47 -17.63
N PRO A 196 -16.46 -3.56 -18.26
CA PRO A 196 -16.75 -4.91 -17.78
C PRO A 196 -16.18 -5.24 -16.41
N GLU A 197 -15.09 -4.58 -16.00
CA GLU A 197 -14.46 -4.70 -14.67
C GLU A 197 -15.23 -3.97 -13.56
N LEU A 198 -16.20 -3.12 -13.90
CA LEU A 198 -17.00 -2.38 -12.93
C LEU A 198 -18.06 -3.29 -12.31
N LEU A 199 -18.12 -3.27 -11.00
CA LEU A 199 -19.11 -4.01 -10.23
C LEU A 199 -19.56 -3.21 -8.99
N THR A 200 -20.72 -3.52 -8.43
CA THR A 200 -21.24 -2.88 -7.21
C THR A 200 -21.84 -3.91 -6.28
N PHE A 201 -21.68 -3.69 -5.00
CA PHE A 201 -22.19 -4.58 -3.97
C PHE A 201 -22.34 -3.84 -2.64
N GLY A 202 -23.21 -4.34 -1.81
CA GLY A 202 -23.52 -3.78 -0.51
C GLY A 202 -24.84 -4.33 0.00
N GLU A 203 -25.28 -3.84 1.14
CA GLU A 203 -26.59 -4.19 1.70
C GLU A 203 -27.71 -3.66 0.78
N ASP A 204 -28.63 -4.53 0.41
CA ASP A 204 -29.78 -4.23 -0.47
C ASP A 204 -29.42 -3.67 -1.86
N THR A 205 -28.17 -3.84 -2.31
CA THR A 205 -27.69 -3.27 -3.58
C THR A 205 -28.16 -4.09 -4.79
N GLY A 206 -28.31 -5.40 -4.64
CA GLY A 206 -28.65 -6.34 -5.70
C GLY A 206 -30.10 -6.25 -6.16
N ILE A 207 -30.99 -7.08 -5.62
CA ILE A 207 -32.37 -7.23 -6.08
C ILE A 207 -33.16 -5.93 -5.94
N ILE A 208 -33.05 -5.26 -4.79
CA ILE A 208 -33.79 -4.01 -4.51
C ILE A 208 -33.18 -2.84 -5.27
N GLY A 209 -31.90 -2.88 -5.58
CA GLY A 209 -31.18 -1.79 -6.25
C GLY A 209 -30.78 -0.64 -5.30
N GLY A 210 -30.62 -0.97 -4.01
CA GLY A 210 -30.35 -0.05 -2.92
C GLY A 210 -31.58 0.67 -2.40
N VAL A 211 -31.50 1.24 -1.20
CA VAL A 211 -32.62 1.93 -0.52
C VAL A 211 -33.27 3.00 -1.40
N ASN A 212 -32.49 3.71 -2.20
CA ASN A 212 -33.00 4.74 -3.12
C ASN A 212 -33.17 4.21 -4.56
N GLN A 213 -33.07 2.90 -4.76
CA GLN A 213 -33.32 2.23 -6.05
C GLN A 213 -32.50 2.79 -7.22
N VAL A 214 -31.28 3.25 -6.95
CA VAL A 214 -30.38 3.77 -8.00
C VAL A 214 -29.84 2.64 -8.86
N MET A 215 -29.75 1.42 -8.32
CA MET A 215 -29.30 0.20 -9.01
C MET A 215 -30.46 -0.75 -9.37
N GLU A 216 -31.72 -0.32 -9.26
CA GLU A 216 -32.90 -1.12 -9.59
C GLU A 216 -32.84 -1.71 -10.99
N GLY A 217 -33.00 -3.04 -11.11
CA GLY A 217 -32.97 -3.78 -12.38
C GLY A 217 -31.55 -4.00 -12.94
N MET A 218 -30.51 -3.46 -12.33
CA MET A 218 -29.14 -3.63 -12.81
C MET A 218 -28.62 -5.05 -12.58
N GLN A 219 -29.07 -5.74 -11.51
CA GLN A 219 -28.70 -7.14 -11.30
C GLN A 219 -29.26 -8.03 -12.41
N ASP A 220 -30.50 -7.81 -12.85
CA ASP A 220 -31.13 -8.55 -13.94
C ASP A 220 -30.38 -8.31 -15.27
N GLU A 221 -29.90 -7.08 -15.51
CA GLU A 221 -29.22 -6.70 -16.75
C GLU A 221 -27.77 -7.16 -16.80
N PHE A 222 -27.03 -7.03 -15.69
CA PHE A 222 -25.57 -7.26 -15.65
C PHE A 222 -25.15 -8.52 -14.90
N GLY A 223 -26.07 -9.18 -14.22
CA GLY A 223 -25.85 -10.44 -13.49
C GLY A 223 -25.39 -10.27 -12.04
N GLU A 224 -25.60 -11.30 -11.25
CA GLU A 224 -25.28 -11.36 -9.81
C GLU A 224 -23.79 -11.25 -9.49
N LEU A 225 -22.91 -11.55 -10.44
CA LEU A 225 -21.46 -11.38 -10.21
C LEU A 225 -21.02 -9.92 -10.31
N ARG A 226 -21.83 -9.05 -10.88
CA ARG A 226 -21.52 -7.63 -11.02
C ARG A 226 -22.36 -6.71 -10.16
N VAL A 227 -23.56 -7.12 -9.80
CA VAL A 227 -24.47 -6.36 -8.92
C VAL A 227 -25.07 -7.32 -7.92
N PHE A 228 -24.67 -7.22 -6.65
CA PHE A 228 -25.06 -8.21 -5.65
C PHE A 228 -25.20 -7.65 -4.25
N ASP A 229 -25.97 -8.40 -3.45
CA ASP A 229 -26.18 -8.13 -2.04
C ASP A 229 -25.06 -8.72 -1.18
N THR A 230 -24.82 -8.09 -0.04
CA THR A 230 -23.92 -8.59 1.00
C THR A 230 -24.65 -8.69 2.33
N GLY A 231 -24.04 -9.36 3.29
CA GLY A 231 -24.47 -9.27 4.68
C GLY A 231 -24.20 -7.88 5.27
N ILE A 232 -24.88 -7.58 6.39
CA ILE A 232 -24.75 -6.31 7.13
C ILE A 232 -23.45 -6.31 7.91
N ARG A 233 -22.35 -5.93 7.24
CA ARG A 233 -21.00 -5.82 7.82
C ARG A 233 -20.15 -4.87 6.97
N GLU A 234 -20.15 -3.61 7.33
CA GLU A 234 -19.49 -2.54 6.57
C GLU A 234 -17.98 -2.78 6.44
N THR A 235 -17.34 -3.27 7.51
CA THR A 235 -15.92 -3.67 7.48
C THR A 235 -15.65 -4.76 6.43
N THR A 236 -16.54 -5.75 6.33
CA THR A 236 -16.43 -6.82 5.32
C THR A 236 -16.66 -6.29 3.91
N ILE A 237 -17.64 -5.41 3.73
CA ILE A 237 -17.94 -4.78 2.43
C ILE A 237 -16.73 -4.03 1.92
N ILE A 238 -16.11 -3.18 2.73
CA ILE A 238 -14.90 -2.44 2.34
C ILE A 238 -13.71 -3.38 2.12
N GLY A 239 -13.49 -4.36 3.02
CA GLY A 239 -12.41 -5.35 2.87
C GLY A 239 -12.53 -6.18 1.59
N GLN A 240 -13.74 -6.58 1.23
CA GLN A 240 -14.02 -7.26 -0.05
C GLN A 240 -13.72 -6.35 -1.24
N GLY A 241 -14.10 -5.07 -1.17
CA GLY A 241 -13.78 -4.08 -2.18
C GLY A 241 -12.28 -3.87 -2.37
N ILE A 242 -11.53 -3.79 -1.27
CA ILE A 242 -10.06 -3.71 -1.32
C ILE A 242 -9.49 -4.93 -2.05
N GLY A 243 -9.91 -6.14 -1.67
CA GLY A 243 -9.45 -7.37 -2.30
C GLY A 243 -9.74 -7.43 -3.81
N MET A 244 -10.95 -7.06 -4.22
CA MET A 244 -11.36 -7.00 -5.63
C MET A 244 -10.56 -5.96 -6.42
N ALA A 245 -10.35 -4.77 -5.86
CA ALA A 245 -9.59 -3.70 -6.50
C ALA A 245 -8.11 -4.10 -6.69
N LEU A 246 -7.51 -4.77 -5.72
CA LEU A 246 -6.15 -5.32 -5.83
C LEU A 246 -6.03 -6.40 -6.90
N ARG A 247 -7.12 -7.06 -7.24
CA ARG A 247 -7.18 -8.06 -8.33
C ARG A 247 -7.54 -7.49 -9.70
N GLY A 248 -7.60 -6.16 -9.82
CA GLY A 248 -7.79 -5.47 -11.10
C GLY A 248 -9.23 -5.09 -11.44
N LEU A 249 -10.18 -5.41 -10.56
CA LEU A 249 -11.56 -4.97 -10.72
C LEU A 249 -11.74 -3.49 -10.32
N ARG A 250 -12.89 -2.94 -10.64
CA ARG A 250 -13.31 -1.56 -10.28
C ARG A 250 -14.55 -1.62 -9.40
N PRO A 251 -14.40 -1.98 -8.12
CA PRO A 251 -15.53 -2.15 -7.23
C PRO A 251 -16.10 -0.81 -6.75
N ILE A 252 -17.43 -0.76 -6.69
CA ILE A 252 -18.18 0.24 -5.96
C ILE A 252 -18.73 -0.45 -4.71
N ALA A 253 -18.10 -0.26 -3.58
CA ALA A 253 -18.56 -0.76 -2.29
C ALA A 253 -19.61 0.20 -1.72
N GLU A 254 -20.82 -0.26 -1.57
CA GLU A 254 -21.92 0.57 -1.08
C GLU A 254 -22.13 0.38 0.43
N ILE A 255 -21.98 1.45 1.18
CA ILE A 255 -22.36 1.54 2.59
C ILE A 255 -23.71 2.26 2.65
N GLN A 256 -24.68 1.66 3.30
CA GLN A 256 -26.08 2.07 3.17
C GLN A 256 -26.34 3.51 3.60
N TYR A 257 -25.70 3.97 4.69
CA TYR A 257 -25.80 5.34 5.20
C TYR A 257 -24.43 5.89 5.65
N LEU A 258 -24.26 7.21 5.61
CA LEU A 258 -23.00 7.88 5.92
C LEU A 258 -22.50 7.60 7.35
N ASP A 259 -23.38 7.54 8.32
CA ASP A 259 -23.05 7.26 9.72
C ASP A 259 -22.55 5.81 9.92
N TYR A 260 -22.96 4.87 9.09
CA TYR A 260 -22.45 3.50 9.13
C TYR A 260 -21.01 3.37 8.61
N LEU A 261 -20.51 4.36 7.89
CA LEU A 261 -19.13 4.38 7.45
C LEU A 261 -18.12 4.31 8.61
N LEU A 262 -18.54 4.75 9.81
CA LEU A 262 -17.71 4.64 11.02
C LEU A 262 -17.36 3.20 11.39
N TYR A 263 -18.19 2.21 11.04
CA TYR A 263 -17.91 0.80 11.30
C TYR A 263 -16.76 0.23 10.46
N CYS A 264 -16.37 0.90 9.40
CA CYS A 264 -15.26 0.48 8.53
C CYS A 264 -14.11 1.51 8.45
N ILE A 265 -14.16 2.57 9.25
CA ILE A 265 -13.16 3.65 9.19
C ILE A 265 -11.74 3.13 9.43
N GLN A 266 -11.56 2.13 10.29
CA GLN A 266 -10.23 1.58 10.58
C GLN A 266 -9.60 0.98 9.34
N ILE A 267 -10.27 0.08 8.63
CA ILE A 267 -9.69 -0.53 7.42
C ILE A 267 -9.61 0.46 6.26
N MET A 268 -10.47 1.47 6.22
CA MET A 268 -10.35 2.56 5.25
C MET A 268 -9.09 3.39 5.51
N SER A 269 -8.78 3.69 6.77
CA SER A 269 -7.58 4.42 7.16
C SER A 269 -6.31 3.58 7.00
N ASP A 270 -6.28 2.39 7.64
CA ASP A 270 -5.06 1.61 7.75
C ASP A 270 -4.75 0.80 6.48
N ASP A 271 -5.75 0.16 5.88
CA ASP A 271 -5.54 -0.76 4.77
C ASP A 271 -5.75 -0.12 3.40
N LEU A 272 -6.73 0.78 3.27
CA LEU A 272 -7.03 1.41 1.99
C LEU A 272 -6.20 2.67 1.76
N ALA A 273 -6.31 3.67 2.64
CA ALA A 273 -5.68 4.97 2.43
C ALA A 273 -4.15 4.91 2.46
N THR A 274 -3.56 4.07 3.30
CA THR A 274 -2.11 3.95 3.42
C THR A 274 -1.46 2.99 2.41
N LEU A 275 -2.25 2.23 1.64
CA LEU A 275 -1.74 1.19 0.75
C LEU A 275 -0.70 1.73 -0.25
N ALA A 276 -1.07 2.77 -0.98
CA ALA A 276 -0.18 3.36 -1.98
C ALA A 276 1.09 3.94 -1.33
N TYR A 277 0.96 4.57 -0.16
CA TYR A 277 2.10 5.07 0.61
C TYR A 277 3.04 3.95 1.04
N ARG A 278 2.52 2.91 1.69
CA ARG A 278 3.32 1.77 2.18
C ARG A 278 4.05 1.02 1.08
N THR A 279 3.49 1.01 -0.13
CA THR A 279 4.04 0.30 -1.29
C THR A 279 4.76 1.21 -2.28
N LYS A 280 5.03 2.46 -1.93
CA LYS A 280 5.64 3.47 -2.82
C LYS A 280 4.91 3.59 -4.16
N GLY A 281 3.59 3.52 -4.16
CA GLY A 281 2.75 3.62 -5.35
C GLY A 281 2.75 2.38 -6.26
N THR A 282 3.43 1.28 -5.89
CA THR A 282 3.46 0.04 -6.69
C THR A 282 2.16 -0.73 -6.63
N GLN A 283 1.40 -0.60 -5.54
CA GLN A 283 0.05 -1.14 -5.43
C GLN A 283 -0.98 -0.01 -5.43
N LYS A 284 -2.01 -0.18 -6.23
CA LYS A 284 -3.14 0.75 -6.31
C LYS A 284 -4.41 0.00 -5.97
N CYS A 285 -5.30 0.66 -5.24
CA CYS A 285 -6.59 0.12 -4.88
C CYS A 285 -7.69 1.08 -5.35
N PRO A 286 -8.10 1.00 -6.62
CA PRO A 286 -9.12 1.88 -7.20
C PRO A 286 -10.53 1.49 -6.75
N LEU A 287 -10.77 1.54 -5.44
CA LEU A 287 -12.05 1.30 -4.81
C LEU A 287 -12.87 2.60 -4.75
N ILE A 288 -14.11 2.52 -5.16
CA ILE A 288 -15.10 3.58 -4.94
C ILE A 288 -15.94 3.19 -3.75
N VAL A 289 -15.92 4.01 -2.70
CA VAL A 289 -16.82 3.85 -1.55
C VAL A 289 -17.99 4.80 -1.76
N ARG A 290 -19.17 4.25 -1.91
CA ARG A 290 -20.39 5.01 -2.12
C ARG A 290 -21.28 4.90 -0.88
N THR A 291 -21.79 6.02 -0.42
CA THR A 291 -22.80 6.05 0.65
C THR A 291 -23.85 7.07 0.32
N ARG A 292 -25.02 6.91 0.93
CA ARG A 292 -26.04 7.93 0.86
C ARG A 292 -25.73 9.01 1.86
N GLY A 293 -26.10 10.23 1.50
CA GLY A 293 -25.93 11.36 2.38
C GLY A 293 -26.74 11.24 3.67
N HIS A 294 -26.64 12.26 4.42
CA HIS A 294 -27.31 12.45 5.69
C HIS A 294 -28.81 12.24 5.59
N ARG A 295 -29.33 11.38 6.40
CA ARG A 295 -30.75 11.22 6.57
C ARG A 295 -31.17 11.93 7.84
N LEU A 296 -31.80 13.09 7.72
CA LEU A 296 -32.35 13.81 8.86
C LEU A 296 -33.71 13.24 9.33
N GLU A 297 -33.88 11.93 9.15
CA GLU A 297 -35.12 11.25 9.52
C GLU A 297 -34.94 10.40 10.80
N GLY A 298 -35.53 10.85 11.87
CA GLY A 298 -35.53 10.16 13.14
C GLY A 298 -34.20 10.16 13.90
N ILE A 299 -34.14 9.45 14.99
CA ILE A 299 -33.00 9.42 15.92
C ILE A 299 -31.84 8.55 15.45
N TRP A 300 -32.06 7.68 14.46
CA TRP A 300 -31.07 6.67 14.06
C TRP A 300 -30.00 7.16 13.10
N HIS A 301 -30.27 8.25 12.38
CA HIS A 301 -29.38 8.79 11.36
C HIS A 301 -29.20 10.31 11.52
N ALA A 302 -29.17 10.77 12.76
CA ALA A 302 -29.10 12.21 13.08
C ALA A 302 -27.67 12.78 13.05
N GLY A 303 -26.65 11.93 13.01
CA GLY A 303 -25.25 12.35 13.06
C GLY A 303 -24.66 12.69 11.70
N SER A 304 -23.64 13.57 11.66
CA SER A 304 -22.82 13.85 10.48
C SER A 304 -21.34 13.62 10.77
N PRO A 305 -20.84 12.38 10.55
CA PRO A 305 -19.44 12.06 10.84
C PRO A 305 -18.44 12.60 9.80
N LEU A 306 -18.91 13.33 8.76
CA LEU A 306 -18.07 13.71 7.61
C LEU A 306 -16.77 14.41 8.01
N GLY A 307 -16.82 15.35 8.96
CA GLY A 307 -15.61 16.04 9.45
C GLY A 307 -14.60 15.09 10.12
N GLY A 308 -15.08 14.08 10.85
CA GLY A 308 -14.25 13.02 11.42
C GLY A 308 -13.64 12.13 10.33
N ILE A 309 -14.43 11.73 9.35
CA ILE A 309 -13.98 10.88 8.23
C ILE A 309 -12.87 11.59 7.45
N ILE A 310 -13.05 12.84 7.05
CA ILE A 310 -12.04 13.62 6.29
C ILE A 310 -10.72 13.75 7.06
N ASN A 311 -10.76 13.81 8.38
CA ASN A 311 -9.54 13.93 9.19
C ASN A 311 -8.83 12.59 9.45
N LEU A 312 -9.50 11.46 9.22
CA LEU A 312 -8.97 10.14 9.51
C LEU A 312 -8.52 9.37 8.25
N LEU A 313 -8.88 9.83 7.05
CA LEU A 313 -8.57 9.18 5.77
C LEU A 313 -7.51 9.91 4.94
#